data_31ba64e140b68d5442e4b2475a8deef9
#
_entry.id   31ba64e140b68d5442e4b2475a8deef9
#
_cell.length_a   1.000
_cell.length_b   1.000
_cell.length_c   1.000
_cell.angle_alpha   90.00
_cell.angle_beta   90.00
_cell.angle_gamma   90.00
#
_symmetry.space_group_name_H-M   'P 1'
#
loop_
_entity.id
_entity.type
_entity.pdbx_description
1 polymer ?
#
loop_
_entity_poly.entity_id
_entity_poly.type
_entity_poly.pdbx_seq_one_letter_code
_entity_poly.pdbx_strand_id
1 'polypeptide(L)'
;VVEICEDSCKVVDHVQHGGILVDGLGVGDVGNIVLRDRQNLAQNGIIIVVLTLERYSNQLLAGPDIVSRGFVYVRESEDLMDEAKRVVDDAVADCLSRHVTDWGKLKNIIRDSLSDFMWKRMKRNPMILPIIMEVE
;
A
#
# COMPACT_ATOMS: atom_id res chain seq x y z
N VAL A 1 -15.78 29.71 -25.25
CA VAL A 1 -16.42 31.03 -25.04
C VAL A 1 -17.58 31.16 -26.01
N VAL A 2 -18.72 31.54 -25.46
CA VAL A 2 -19.94 31.73 -26.22
C VAL A 2 -20.34 33.18 -26.10
N GLU A 3 -20.55 33.86 -27.25
CA GLU A 3 -21.09 35.19 -27.30
C GLU A 3 -22.60 35.11 -27.53
N ILE A 4 -23.36 35.74 -26.66
CA ILE A 4 -24.82 35.77 -26.69
C ILE A 4 -25.26 37.20 -26.97
N CYS A 5 -25.97 37.41 -28.06
CA CYS A 5 -26.62 38.66 -28.43
C CYS A 5 -28.14 38.50 -28.37
N GLU A 6 -28.90 39.56 -28.50
CA GLU A 6 -30.37 39.52 -28.39
C GLU A 6 -31.02 38.47 -29.31
N ASP A 7 -30.49 38.31 -30.54
CA ASP A 7 -31.06 37.42 -31.55
C ASP A 7 -30.12 36.28 -31.99
N SER A 8 -28.94 36.12 -31.36
CA SER A 8 -27.96 35.13 -31.81
C SER A 8 -27.07 34.62 -30.69
N CYS A 9 -26.60 33.40 -30.89
CA CYS A 9 -25.62 32.78 -30.01
C CYS A 9 -24.57 32.06 -30.86
N LYS A 10 -23.31 32.38 -30.67
CA LYS A 10 -22.21 31.73 -31.41
C LYS A 10 -21.00 31.42 -30.53
N VAL A 11 -20.30 30.35 -30.85
CA VAL A 11 -19.01 30.04 -30.26
C VAL A 11 -17.96 30.92 -30.91
N VAL A 12 -17.28 31.75 -30.15
CA VAL A 12 -16.26 32.73 -30.61
C VAL A 12 -14.84 32.29 -30.24
N ASP A 13 -14.67 31.47 -29.23
CA ASP A 13 -13.35 31.04 -28.80
C ASP A 13 -13.44 29.71 -27.98
N HIS A 14 -12.30 29.07 -27.81
CA HIS A 14 -12.16 27.88 -26.96
C HIS A 14 -11.14 28.15 -25.86
N VAL A 15 -11.52 27.87 -24.60
CA VAL A 15 -10.61 27.90 -23.48
C VAL A 15 -10.15 26.50 -23.16
N GLN A 16 -8.93 26.35 -22.70
CA GLN A 16 -8.45 25.06 -22.18
C GLN A 16 -9.30 24.70 -20.96
N HIS A 17 -9.89 23.52 -21.00
CA HIS A 17 -10.66 22.97 -19.89
C HIS A 17 -10.12 21.60 -19.51
N GLY A 18 -10.33 21.18 -18.27
CA GLY A 18 -9.89 19.89 -17.75
C GLY A 18 -9.94 19.86 -16.24
N GLY A 19 -9.67 18.70 -15.67
CA GLY A 19 -9.48 18.55 -14.22
C GLY A 19 -8.11 19.08 -13.81
N ILE A 20 -8.08 20.01 -12.88
CA ILE A 20 -6.85 20.45 -12.22
C ILE A 20 -6.77 19.72 -10.88
N LEU A 21 -5.66 19.01 -10.66
CA LEU A 21 -5.42 18.31 -9.43
C LEU A 21 -4.92 19.28 -8.37
N VAL A 22 -5.52 19.23 -7.17
CA VAL A 22 -5.20 20.12 -6.05
C VAL A 22 -4.81 19.28 -4.84
N ASP A 23 -3.71 19.64 -4.19
CA ASP A 23 -3.25 19.06 -2.94
C ASP A 23 -2.92 20.15 -1.93
N GLY A 24 -3.80 20.38 -0.95
CA GLY A 24 -3.67 21.48 -0.01
C GLY A 24 -3.61 22.82 -0.72
N LEU A 25 -2.48 23.53 -0.58
CA LEU A 25 -2.22 24.80 -1.25
C LEU A 25 -1.59 24.64 -2.64
N GLY A 26 -1.18 23.41 -3.04
CA GLY A 26 -0.60 23.12 -4.33
C GLY A 26 -1.68 22.91 -5.38
N VAL A 27 -1.58 23.59 -6.51
CA VAL A 27 -2.48 23.46 -7.66
C VAL A 27 -1.67 22.99 -8.86
N GLY A 28 -2.03 21.80 -9.38
CA GLY A 28 -1.35 21.20 -10.53
C GLY A 28 -0.04 20.48 -10.22
N ASP A 29 0.46 20.52 -8.98
CA ASP A 29 1.74 19.91 -8.59
C ASP A 29 1.61 18.46 -8.13
N VAL A 30 0.39 17.92 -8.08
CA VAL A 30 0.15 16.56 -7.57
C VAL A 30 0.36 15.55 -8.69
N GLY A 31 1.40 14.73 -8.54
CA GLY A 31 1.66 13.63 -9.49
C GLY A 31 0.60 12.52 -9.41
N ASN A 32 0.32 11.88 -10.54
CA ASN A 32 -0.63 10.76 -10.65
C ASN A 32 -0.31 9.60 -9.68
N ILE A 33 0.97 9.41 -9.34
CA ILE A 33 1.41 8.36 -8.39
C ILE A 33 0.90 8.66 -6.99
N VAL A 34 1.05 9.91 -6.51
CA VAL A 34 0.59 10.33 -5.18
C VAL A 34 -0.92 10.18 -5.04
N LEU A 35 -1.68 10.57 -6.06
CA LEU A 35 -3.13 10.44 -6.05
C LEU A 35 -3.58 8.99 -6.04
N ARG A 36 -2.94 8.14 -6.84
CA ARG A 36 -3.20 6.70 -6.87
C ARG A 36 -2.93 6.07 -5.50
N ASP A 37 -1.80 6.40 -4.87
CA ASP A 37 -1.44 5.87 -3.56
C ASP A 37 -2.43 6.33 -2.49
N ARG A 38 -2.83 7.60 -2.49
CA ARG A 38 -3.87 8.12 -1.59
C ARG A 38 -5.22 7.44 -1.80
N GLN A 39 -5.61 7.22 -3.06
CA GLN A 39 -6.84 6.51 -3.38
C GLN A 39 -6.80 5.06 -2.89
N ASN A 40 -5.68 4.36 -3.09
CA ASN A 40 -5.50 3.00 -2.59
C ASN A 40 -5.55 2.96 -1.06
N LEU A 41 -4.85 3.86 -0.38
CA LEU A 41 -4.89 3.97 1.09
C LEU A 41 -6.30 4.24 1.60
N ALA A 42 -7.05 5.14 0.94
CA ALA A 42 -8.42 5.47 1.32
C ALA A 42 -9.41 4.30 1.13
N GLN A 43 -9.24 3.52 0.08
CA GLN A 43 -10.13 2.41 -0.26
C GLN A 43 -9.77 1.10 0.45
N ASN A 44 -8.50 0.79 0.54
CA ASN A 44 -7.99 -0.50 0.97
C ASN A 44 -7.21 -0.47 2.28
N GLY A 45 -6.78 0.70 2.74
CA GLY A 45 -5.97 0.85 3.95
C GLY A 45 -4.53 0.39 3.77
N ILE A 46 -3.82 0.24 4.92
CA ILE A 46 -2.42 -0.16 4.98
C ILE A 46 -2.21 -1.27 5.99
N ILE A 47 -1.30 -2.18 5.66
CA ILE A 47 -0.74 -3.20 6.56
C ILE A 47 0.77 -2.97 6.65
N ILE A 48 1.27 -2.80 7.87
CA ILE A 48 2.69 -2.66 8.15
C ILE A 48 3.16 -3.95 8.81
N VAL A 49 4.21 -4.54 8.29
CA VAL A 49 4.87 -5.73 8.85
C VAL A 49 6.24 -5.33 9.35
N VAL A 50 6.51 -5.58 10.62
CA VAL A 50 7.82 -5.25 11.24
C VAL A 50 8.48 -6.54 11.71
N LEU A 51 9.72 -6.76 11.33
CA LEU A 51 10.54 -7.87 11.79
C LEU A 51 11.99 -7.45 12.01
N THR A 52 12.66 -8.13 12.92
CA THR A 52 14.05 -7.89 13.27
C THR A 52 14.87 -9.13 12.98
N LEU A 53 15.92 -8.97 12.20
CA LEU A 53 16.85 -10.05 11.85
C LEU A 53 18.24 -9.76 12.40
N GLU A 54 18.94 -10.80 12.80
CA GLU A 54 20.37 -10.71 13.09
C GLU A 54 21.18 -10.66 11.80
N ARG A 55 22.10 -9.73 11.75
CA ARG A 55 22.86 -9.40 10.53
C ARG A 55 23.72 -10.57 10.01
N TYR A 56 24.35 -11.30 10.90
CA TYR A 56 25.34 -12.33 10.53
C TYR A 56 24.72 -13.72 10.36
N SER A 57 23.81 -14.09 11.22
CA SER A 57 23.17 -15.41 11.19
C SER A 57 21.89 -15.43 10.35
N ASN A 58 21.36 -14.26 9.98
CA ASN A 58 20.03 -14.11 9.37
C ASN A 58 18.91 -14.76 10.19
N GLN A 59 19.08 -14.83 11.52
CA GLN A 59 18.04 -15.36 12.39
C GLN A 59 16.97 -14.31 12.67
N LEU A 60 15.72 -14.74 12.72
CA LEU A 60 14.62 -13.91 13.18
C LEU A 60 14.73 -13.72 14.69
N LEU A 61 15.03 -12.50 15.14
CA LEU A 61 15.15 -12.16 16.57
C LEU A 61 13.82 -11.71 17.15
N ALA A 62 12.99 -11.00 16.40
CA ALA A 62 11.69 -10.50 16.84
C ALA A 62 10.72 -10.29 15.66
N GLY A 63 9.45 -10.44 15.95
CA GLY A 63 8.37 -10.34 14.97
C GLY A 63 8.04 -11.69 14.34
N PRO A 64 7.27 -11.70 13.22
CA PRO A 64 6.71 -10.50 12.60
C PRO A 64 5.58 -9.88 13.43
N ASP A 65 5.63 -8.58 13.60
CA ASP A 65 4.53 -7.80 14.13
C ASP A 65 3.75 -7.16 12.99
N ILE A 66 2.42 -7.23 13.06
CA ILE A 66 1.56 -6.73 12.00
C ILE A 66 0.64 -5.65 12.57
N VAL A 67 0.66 -4.48 11.95
CA VAL A 67 -0.21 -3.35 12.28
C VAL A 67 -1.03 -2.97 11.06
N SER A 68 -2.34 -2.88 11.21
CA SER A 68 -3.24 -2.43 10.13
C SER A 68 -3.91 -1.11 10.47
N ARG A 69 -4.17 -0.27 9.46
CA ARG A 69 -4.95 0.97 9.56
C ARG A 69 -5.84 1.14 8.33
N GLY A 70 -7.06 1.60 8.58
CA GLY A 70 -8.04 1.89 7.52
C GLY A 70 -8.53 0.67 6.75
N PHE A 71 -8.33 -0.55 7.27
CA PHE A 71 -8.54 -1.78 6.53
C PHE A 71 -9.63 -2.69 7.12
N VAL A 72 -9.70 -2.89 8.43
CA VAL A 72 -10.57 -3.89 9.06
C VAL A 72 -11.44 -3.30 10.16
N TYR A 73 -12.65 -3.85 10.31
CA TYR A 73 -13.52 -3.59 11.44
C TYR A 73 -13.06 -4.41 12.68
N VAL A 74 -13.05 -3.78 13.85
CA VAL A 74 -12.39 -4.26 15.09
C VAL A 74 -12.80 -5.68 15.54
N ARG A 75 -14.00 -6.17 15.23
CA ARG A 75 -14.51 -7.46 15.71
C ARG A 75 -14.08 -8.69 14.91
N GLU A 76 -13.67 -8.51 13.66
CA GLU A 76 -13.23 -9.62 12.77
C GLU A 76 -11.73 -9.63 12.56
N SER A 77 -11.01 -8.75 13.27
CA SER A 77 -9.61 -8.44 12.97
C SER A 77 -8.60 -9.35 13.65
N GLU A 78 -8.90 -9.92 14.82
CA GLU A 78 -7.91 -10.71 15.57
C GLU A 78 -7.56 -12.00 14.84
N ASP A 79 -8.55 -12.81 14.48
CA ASP A 79 -8.32 -14.06 13.73
C ASP A 79 -7.62 -13.82 12.39
N LEU A 80 -8.04 -12.76 11.67
CA LEU A 80 -7.45 -12.39 10.39
C LEU A 80 -5.98 -11.96 10.56
N MET A 81 -5.66 -11.19 11.60
CA MET A 81 -4.30 -10.74 11.87
C MET A 81 -3.41 -11.89 12.32
N ASP A 82 -3.94 -12.85 13.08
CA ASP A 82 -3.24 -14.05 13.47
C ASP A 82 -2.95 -14.96 12.27
N GLU A 83 -3.93 -15.13 11.36
CA GLU A 83 -3.71 -15.83 10.10
C GLU A 83 -2.66 -15.11 9.23
N ALA A 84 -2.76 -13.79 9.11
CA ALA A 84 -1.79 -12.97 8.38
C ALA A 84 -0.37 -13.10 8.95
N LYS A 85 -0.24 -13.12 10.28
CA LYS A 85 1.03 -13.32 10.97
C LYS A 85 1.65 -14.67 10.60
N ARG A 86 0.87 -15.76 10.60
CA ARG A 86 1.34 -17.09 10.18
C ARG A 86 1.81 -17.11 8.74
N VAL A 87 1.09 -16.42 7.82
CA VAL A 87 1.50 -16.32 6.42
C VAL A 87 2.87 -15.64 6.29
N VAL A 88 3.12 -14.60 7.09
CA VAL A 88 4.42 -13.93 7.10
C VAL A 88 5.49 -14.82 7.73
N ASP A 89 5.20 -15.48 8.86
CA ASP A 89 6.12 -16.41 9.51
C ASP A 89 6.59 -17.50 8.55
N ASP A 90 5.64 -18.14 7.83
CA ASP A 90 5.93 -19.18 6.85
C ASP A 90 6.78 -18.64 5.69
N ALA A 91 6.45 -17.45 5.18
CA ALA A 91 7.19 -16.82 4.09
C ALA A 91 8.62 -16.45 4.51
N VAL A 92 8.81 -15.94 5.71
CA VAL A 92 10.13 -15.61 6.28
C VAL A 92 10.94 -16.89 6.53
N ALA A 93 10.34 -17.91 7.14
CA ALA A 93 11.02 -19.19 7.40
C ALA A 93 11.49 -19.86 6.11
N ASP A 94 10.65 -19.86 5.06
CA ASP A 94 11.02 -20.40 3.76
C ASP A 94 12.20 -19.63 3.14
N CYS A 95 12.19 -18.30 3.20
CA CYS A 95 13.29 -17.46 2.71
C CYS A 95 14.59 -17.71 3.47
N LEU A 96 14.54 -17.79 4.79
CA LEU A 96 15.71 -18.03 5.63
C LEU A 96 16.29 -19.44 5.38
N SER A 97 15.43 -20.45 5.21
CA SER A 97 15.84 -21.81 4.87
C SER A 97 16.58 -21.91 3.53
N ARG A 98 16.23 -21.05 2.58
CA ARG A 98 16.88 -20.92 1.26
C ARG A 98 18.08 -19.98 1.25
N HIS A 99 18.51 -19.49 2.40
CA HIS A 99 19.61 -18.54 2.54
C HIS A 99 19.42 -17.26 1.70
N VAL A 100 18.21 -16.74 1.62
CA VAL A 100 17.94 -15.46 0.95
C VAL A 100 18.49 -14.33 1.84
N THR A 101 19.58 -13.71 1.39
CA THR A 101 20.26 -12.59 2.08
C THR A 101 19.86 -11.22 1.51
N ASP A 102 19.10 -11.20 0.43
CA ASP A 102 18.61 -9.98 -0.21
C ASP A 102 17.30 -9.51 0.44
N TRP A 103 17.42 -8.47 1.25
CA TRP A 103 16.26 -7.87 1.94
C TRP A 103 15.20 -7.31 0.98
N GLY A 104 15.58 -6.89 -0.20
CA GLY A 104 14.64 -6.47 -1.23
C GLY A 104 13.76 -7.63 -1.68
N LYS A 105 14.35 -8.80 -1.90
CA LYS A 105 13.62 -10.02 -2.23
C LYS A 105 12.72 -10.47 -1.10
N LEU A 106 13.21 -10.47 0.15
CA LEU A 106 12.43 -10.84 1.31
C LEU A 106 11.20 -9.93 1.48
N LYS A 107 11.39 -8.60 1.37
CA LYS A 107 10.27 -7.64 1.40
C LYS A 107 9.24 -7.92 0.30
N ASN A 108 9.68 -8.25 -0.91
CA ASN A 108 8.77 -8.58 -2.00
C ASN A 108 7.99 -9.86 -1.72
N ILE A 109 8.63 -10.90 -1.23
CA ILE A 109 7.98 -12.18 -0.89
C ILE A 109 6.93 -11.97 0.21
N ILE A 110 7.26 -11.25 1.27
CA ILE A 110 6.30 -10.91 2.34
C ILE A 110 5.10 -10.16 1.77
N ARG A 111 5.35 -9.14 0.97
CA ARG A 111 4.29 -8.34 0.34
C ARG A 111 3.38 -9.19 -0.54
N ASP A 112 3.96 -10.01 -1.41
CA ASP A 112 3.22 -10.80 -2.37
C ASP A 112 2.40 -11.90 -1.66
N SER A 113 2.98 -12.58 -0.67
CA SER A 113 2.28 -13.59 0.15
C SER A 113 1.09 -12.99 0.91
N LEU A 114 1.27 -11.83 1.54
CA LEU A 114 0.19 -11.15 2.24
C LEU A 114 -0.87 -10.61 1.28
N SER A 115 -0.46 -10.07 0.13
CA SER A 115 -1.41 -9.57 -0.88
C SER A 115 -2.31 -10.69 -1.38
N ASP A 116 -1.74 -11.84 -1.70
CA ASP A 116 -2.48 -13.04 -2.11
C ASP A 116 -3.43 -13.55 -1.03
N PHE A 117 -2.96 -13.59 0.22
CA PHE A 117 -3.79 -13.98 1.37
C PHE A 117 -4.98 -13.03 1.56
N MET A 118 -4.73 -11.71 1.59
CA MET A 118 -5.76 -10.70 1.77
C MET A 118 -6.77 -10.72 0.62
N TRP A 119 -6.32 -10.89 -0.61
CA TRP A 119 -7.21 -11.02 -1.75
C TRP A 119 -8.09 -12.27 -1.68
N LYS A 120 -7.52 -13.41 -1.31
CA LYS A 120 -8.27 -14.66 -1.16
C LYS A 120 -9.32 -14.55 -0.06
N ARG A 121 -8.94 -13.97 1.07
CA ARG A 121 -9.76 -13.93 2.29
C ARG A 121 -10.83 -12.84 2.25
N MET A 122 -10.52 -11.65 1.74
CA MET A 122 -11.36 -10.46 1.85
C MET A 122 -11.66 -9.76 0.53
N LYS A 123 -11.05 -10.17 -0.58
CA LYS A 123 -11.15 -9.47 -1.87
C LYS A 123 -10.74 -8.00 -1.80
N ARG A 124 -9.79 -7.68 -0.91
CA ARG A 124 -9.19 -6.36 -0.78
C ARG A 124 -7.69 -6.44 -1.02
N ASN A 125 -7.12 -5.33 -1.46
CA ASN A 125 -5.69 -5.23 -1.75
C ASN A 125 -5.08 -4.02 -1.00
N PRO A 126 -4.89 -4.15 0.34
CA PRO A 126 -4.28 -3.08 1.13
C PRO A 126 -2.86 -2.79 0.68
N MET A 127 -2.38 -1.59 0.96
CA MET A 127 -0.97 -1.28 0.79
C MET A 127 -0.17 -2.05 1.85
N ILE A 128 0.77 -2.90 1.43
CA ILE A 128 1.60 -3.69 2.35
C ILE A 128 3.00 -3.10 2.39
N LEU A 129 3.44 -2.74 3.61
CA LEU A 129 4.73 -2.11 3.87
C LEU A 129 5.59 -2.99 4.81
N PRO A 130 6.46 -3.85 4.26
CA PRO A 130 7.41 -4.62 5.07
C PRO A 130 8.59 -3.74 5.53
N ILE A 131 8.85 -3.75 6.85
CA ILE A 131 9.96 -3.07 7.51
C ILE A 131 10.85 -4.15 8.12
N ILE A 132 12.09 -4.23 7.67
CA ILE A 132 13.09 -5.14 8.20
C ILE A 132 14.14 -4.31 8.93
N MET A 133 14.34 -4.60 10.20
CA MET A 133 15.40 -4.04 11.02
C MET A 133 16.53 -5.05 11.17
N GLU A 134 17.76 -4.58 11.04
CA GLU A 134 18.96 -5.38 11.30
C GLU A 134 19.54 -4.98 12.65
N VAL A 135 19.94 -5.99 13.41
CA VAL A 135 20.66 -5.82 14.69
C VAL A 135 21.98 -6.56 14.59
N GLU A 136 23.03 -5.95 15.15
CA GLU A 136 24.38 -6.54 15.28
C GLU A 136 24.45 -7.47 16.49
#